data_6ec0400e71080fc55e955de4a1a5d13d
#
_entry.id   6ec0400e71080fc55e955de4a1a5d13d
#
_cell.length_a   1.000
_cell.length_b   1.000
_cell.length_c   1.000
_cell.angle_alpha   90.00
_cell.angle_beta   90.00
_cell.angle_gamma   90.00
#
_symmetry.space_group_name_H-M   'P 1'
#
loop_
_entity.id
_entity.type
_entity.pdbx_description
1 polymer ?
#
loop_
_entity_poly.entity_id
_entity_poly.type
_entity_poly.pdbx_seq_one_letter_code
_entity_poly.pdbx_strand_id
1 'polypeptide(L)'
;FQAKRIGDETSIQSVVCQHGFFSYLKENSLNINIVYAQYNRTDAKQNEEMLTDFFRTHPNIGGAVVFNTCAYIISDFMKRNNIKNVKLIGFDINTRNVNALKEGYISHLIAERPEYQGYMAIKAILEYLIYNKKPEVYNYTPIDIIINETVDFYTTTNFAFAL
;
A
#
# COMPACT_ATOMS: atom_id res chain seq x y z
N PHE A 1 11.69 -5.39 -5.05
CA PHE A 1 11.63 -6.11 -3.77
C PHE A 1 10.29 -5.92 -3.08
N GLN A 2 9.98 -6.80 -2.18
CA GLN A 2 8.87 -6.63 -1.24
C GLN A 2 9.43 -6.21 0.13
N ALA A 3 8.98 -5.08 0.66
CA ALA A 3 9.31 -4.70 2.03
C ALA A 3 8.28 -5.27 3.01
N LYS A 4 8.75 -5.95 4.04
CA LYS A 4 7.94 -6.59 5.08
C LYS A 4 8.24 -5.95 6.43
N ARG A 5 7.19 -5.65 7.19
CA ARG A 5 7.34 -5.20 8.58
C ARG A 5 7.75 -6.40 9.46
N ILE A 6 8.69 -6.19 10.36
CA ILE A 6 9.04 -7.18 11.39
C ILE A 6 7.78 -7.48 12.23
N GLY A 7 7.42 -8.76 12.33
CA GLY A 7 6.21 -9.21 13.04
C GLY A 7 4.89 -9.12 12.25
N ASP A 8 4.92 -8.82 10.95
CA ASP A 8 3.71 -8.72 10.09
C ASP A 8 3.42 -10.00 9.29
N GLU A 9 4.09 -11.08 9.62
CA GLU A 9 3.96 -12.36 8.90
C GLU A 9 2.54 -12.97 8.98
N THR A 10 1.74 -12.54 9.95
CA THR A 10 0.37 -13.01 10.18
C THR A 10 -0.72 -12.06 9.71
N SER A 11 -0.38 -10.92 9.12
CA SER A 11 -1.37 -9.98 8.60
C SER A 11 -2.12 -10.59 7.40
N ILE A 12 -3.42 -10.82 7.56
CA ILE A 12 -4.28 -11.38 6.52
C ILE A 12 -4.22 -10.53 5.25
N GLN A 13 -4.27 -9.20 5.38
CA GLN A 13 -4.17 -8.27 4.26
C GLN A 13 -2.85 -8.45 3.49
N SER A 14 -1.72 -8.46 4.18
CA SER A 14 -0.40 -8.66 3.55
C SER A 14 -0.32 -10.01 2.82
N VAL A 15 -0.87 -11.07 3.42
CA VAL A 15 -0.86 -12.42 2.82
C VAL A 15 -1.72 -12.46 1.56
N VAL A 16 -2.93 -11.90 1.59
CA VAL A 16 -3.85 -11.88 0.44
C VAL A 16 -3.28 -11.04 -0.70
N CYS A 17 -2.76 -9.84 -0.41
CA CYS A 17 -2.13 -8.99 -1.42
C CYS A 17 -0.89 -9.66 -2.04
N GLN A 18 -0.06 -10.30 -1.22
CA GLN A 18 1.09 -11.07 -1.69
C GLN A 18 0.66 -12.23 -2.60
N HIS A 19 -0.39 -12.96 -2.22
CA HIS A 19 -0.91 -14.06 -3.04
C HIS A 19 -1.38 -13.54 -4.41
N GLY A 20 -2.17 -12.46 -4.46
CA GLY A 20 -2.59 -11.84 -5.72
C GLY A 20 -1.42 -11.40 -6.60
N PHE A 21 -0.39 -10.78 -5.99
CA PHE A 21 0.82 -10.39 -6.70
C PHE A 21 1.54 -11.58 -7.35
N PHE A 22 1.76 -12.67 -6.61
CA PHE A 22 2.40 -13.86 -7.14
C PHE A 22 1.55 -14.60 -8.18
N SER A 23 0.23 -14.63 -7.99
CA SER A 23 -0.69 -15.23 -8.98
C SER A 23 -0.58 -14.50 -10.32
N TYR A 24 -0.59 -13.16 -10.29
CA TYR A 24 -0.42 -12.36 -11.51
C TYR A 24 0.92 -12.63 -12.22
N LEU A 25 2.03 -12.70 -11.48
CA LEU A 25 3.32 -13.03 -12.08
C LEU A 25 3.33 -14.41 -12.74
N LYS A 26 2.74 -15.40 -12.08
CA LYS A 26 2.64 -16.76 -12.59
C LYS A 26 1.77 -16.85 -13.83
N GLU A 27 0.57 -16.27 -13.80
CA GLU A 27 -0.38 -16.27 -14.91
C GLU A 27 0.16 -15.60 -16.17
N ASN A 28 0.98 -14.57 -15.99
CA ASN A 28 1.61 -13.84 -17.11
C ASN A 28 3.02 -14.35 -17.44
N SER A 29 3.47 -15.45 -16.86
CA SER A 29 4.78 -16.04 -17.09
C SER A 29 5.94 -15.04 -16.88
N LEU A 30 5.80 -14.12 -15.92
CA LEU A 30 6.80 -13.10 -15.61
C LEU A 30 7.84 -13.67 -14.65
N ASN A 31 9.05 -13.86 -15.15
CA ASN A 31 10.18 -14.32 -14.36
C ASN A 31 10.92 -13.13 -13.72
N ILE A 32 10.40 -12.66 -12.58
CA ILE A 32 10.97 -11.55 -11.80
C ILE A 32 11.62 -12.11 -10.54
N ASN A 33 12.90 -11.77 -10.33
CA ASN A 33 13.58 -12.11 -9.09
C ASN A 33 13.05 -11.22 -7.94
N ILE A 34 12.47 -11.82 -6.92
CA ILE A 34 11.89 -11.12 -5.78
C ILE A 34 12.75 -11.37 -4.54
N VAL A 35 13.27 -10.29 -3.98
CA VAL A 35 14.00 -10.30 -2.72
C VAL A 35 13.20 -9.56 -1.64
N TYR A 36 13.45 -9.87 -0.39
CA TYR A 36 12.67 -9.33 0.74
C TYR A 36 13.55 -8.40 1.57
N ALA A 37 13.08 -7.16 1.78
CA ALA A 37 13.63 -6.25 2.78
C ALA A 37 12.75 -6.26 4.01
N GLN A 38 13.35 -6.23 5.20
CA GLN A 38 12.63 -6.06 6.45
C GLN A 38 12.71 -4.61 6.93
N TYR A 39 11.70 -4.16 7.67
CA TYR A 39 11.73 -2.87 8.36
C TYR A 39 10.97 -2.94 9.68
N ASN A 40 11.32 -2.05 10.61
CA ASN A 40 10.65 -1.86 11.90
C ASN A 40 9.79 -0.60 11.84
N ARG A 41 8.58 -0.65 12.40
CA ARG A 41 7.66 0.51 12.38
C ARG A 41 8.12 1.65 13.29
N THR A 42 8.82 1.34 14.36
CA THR A 42 9.13 2.27 15.46
C THR A 42 10.61 2.55 15.64
N ASP A 43 11.48 1.76 15.03
CA ASP A 43 12.94 1.91 15.18
C ASP A 43 13.57 2.43 13.88
N ALA A 44 13.75 3.75 13.81
CA ALA A 44 14.34 4.40 12.64
C ALA A 44 15.83 4.05 12.46
N LYS A 45 16.57 3.82 13.56
CA LYS A 45 17.98 3.46 13.49
C LYS A 45 18.16 2.05 12.93
N GLN A 46 17.37 1.10 13.41
CA GLN A 46 17.35 -0.25 12.87
C GLN A 46 16.98 -0.26 11.38
N ASN A 47 16.01 0.57 10.97
CA ASN A 47 15.65 0.70 9.55
C ASN A 47 16.82 1.20 8.69
N GLU A 48 17.57 2.19 9.19
CA GLU A 48 18.73 2.71 8.46
C GLU A 48 19.78 1.62 8.23
N GLU A 49 20.11 0.86 9.28
CA GLU A 49 21.09 -0.23 9.22
C GLU A 49 20.63 -1.34 8.24
N MET A 50 19.38 -1.82 8.42
CA MET A 50 18.83 -2.92 7.61
C MET A 50 18.67 -2.55 6.13
N LEU A 51 18.17 -1.35 5.84
CA LEU A 51 17.95 -0.90 4.47
C LEU A 51 19.28 -0.55 3.78
N THR A 52 20.25 0.01 4.50
CA THR A 52 21.60 0.23 3.96
C THR A 52 22.24 -1.07 3.52
N ASP A 53 22.21 -2.09 4.36
CA ASP A 53 22.74 -3.42 4.02
C ASP A 53 21.97 -4.05 2.85
N PHE A 54 20.65 -3.93 2.84
CA PHE A 54 19.80 -4.45 1.78
C PHE A 54 20.14 -3.82 0.42
N PHE A 55 20.20 -2.49 0.31
CA PHE A 55 20.51 -1.82 -0.94
C PHE A 55 21.96 -2.03 -1.39
N ARG A 56 22.88 -2.18 -0.45
CA ARG A 56 24.27 -2.53 -0.74
C ARG A 56 24.39 -3.93 -1.37
N THR A 57 23.65 -4.90 -0.86
CA THR A 57 23.68 -6.29 -1.35
C THR A 57 22.82 -6.51 -2.61
N HIS A 58 21.90 -5.59 -2.92
CA HIS A 58 21.00 -5.66 -4.07
C HIS A 58 21.03 -4.37 -4.91
N PRO A 59 22.15 -4.04 -5.55
CA PRO A 59 22.31 -2.74 -6.25
C PRO A 59 21.41 -2.57 -7.48
N ASN A 60 20.89 -3.66 -8.04
CA ASN A 60 20.11 -3.66 -9.29
C ASN A 60 18.58 -3.71 -9.03
N ILE A 61 18.12 -3.21 -7.90
CA ILE A 61 16.68 -3.12 -7.59
C ILE A 61 16.01 -2.07 -8.48
N GLY A 62 15.01 -2.48 -9.27
CA GLY A 62 14.20 -1.56 -10.10
C GLY A 62 12.83 -1.24 -9.51
N GLY A 63 12.31 -2.07 -8.62
CA GLY A 63 10.97 -1.87 -8.05
C GLY A 63 10.83 -2.37 -6.62
N ALA A 64 9.88 -1.79 -5.91
CA ALA A 64 9.54 -2.10 -4.53
C ALA A 64 8.02 -2.10 -4.33
N VAL A 65 7.53 -2.94 -3.45
CA VAL A 65 6.14 -2.96 -3.00
C VAL A 65 6.05 -3.12 -1.49
N VAL A 66 5.13 -2.38 -0.87
CA VAL A 66 4.81 -2.47 0.56
C VAL A 66 3.31 -2.68 0.68
N PHE A 67 2.88 -3.85 1.14
CA PHE A 67 1.46 -4.23 1.24
C PHE A 67 0.78 -3.76 2.53
N ASN A 68 1.19 -2.60 3.04
CA ASN A 68 0.58 -1.95 4.20
C ASN A 68 0.81 -0.43 4.17
N THR A 69 0.32 0.27 5.17
CA THR A 69 0.33 1.74 5.29
C THR A 69 1.71 2.38 5.41
N CYS A 70 2.78 1.60 5.59
CA CYS A 70 4.11 2.10 6.01
C CYS A 70 5.10 2.30 4.86
N ALA A 71 4.64 2.48 3.62
CA ALA A 71 5.52 2.72 2.47
C ALA A 71 6.45 3.93 2.67
N TYR A 72 6.00 4.91 3.48
CA TYR A 72 6.79 6.08 3.85
C TYR A 72 8.15 5.72 4.51
N ILE A 73 8.26 4.59 5.21
CA ILE A 73 9.53 4.19 5.84
C ILE A 73 10.60 3.93 4.77
N ILE A 74 10.21 3.21 3.71
CA ILE A 74 11.11 2.91 2.60
C ILE A 74 11.40 4.19 1.80
N SER A 75 10.37 5.01 1.53
CA SER A 75 10.55 6.27 0.80
C SER A 75 11.41 7.28 1.54
N ASP A 76 11.29 7.39 2.86
CA ASP A 76 12.13 8.26 3.69
C ASP A 76 13.61 7.83 3.65
N PHE A 77 13.87 6.51 3.67
CA PHE A 77 15.23 5.98 3.46
C PHE A 77 15.74 6.32 2.06
N MET A 78 14.94 6.06 1.03
CA MET A 78 15.29 6.38 -0.35
C MET A 78 15.60 7.87 -0.53
N LYS A 79 14.80 8.74 0.11
CA LYS A 79 14.99 10.20 0.09
C LYS A 79 16.32 10.61 0.70
N ARG A 80 16.65 10.12 1.90
CA ARG A 80 17.91 10.43 2.59
C ARG A 80 19.15 9.99 1.79
N ASN A 81 19.03 8.87 1.07
CA ASN A 81 20.12 8.29 0.29
C ASN A 81 20.05 8.65 -1.21
N ASN A 82 19.18 9.58 -1.60
CA ASN A 82 18.98 10.03 -2.99
C ASN A 82 18.74 8.88 -4.00
N ILE A 83 18.02 7.84 -3.58
CA ILE A 83 17.68 6.68 -4.43
C ILE A 83 16.39 7.01 -5.21
N LYS A 84 16.50 7.28 -6.51
CA LYS A 84 15.38 7.65 -7.39
C LYS A 84 15.08 6.65 -8.50
N ASN A 85 15.91 5.66 -8.67
CA ASN A 85 15.79 4.64 -9.71
C ASN A 85 14.88 3.47 -9.35
N VAL A 86 14.34 3.44 -8.12
CA VAL A 86 13.43 2.39 -7.62
C VAL A 86 11.99 2.89 -7.67
N LYS A 87 11.12 2.16 -8.37
CA LYS A 87 9.68 2.44 -8.42
C LYS A 87 9.01 1.80 -7.22
N LEU A 88 8.56 2.62 -6.25
CA LEU A 88 7.91 2.16 -5.03
C LEU A 88 6.39 2.25 -5.16
N ILE A 89 5.70 1.14 -4.90
CA ILE A 89 4.24 1.06 -4.76
C ILE A 89 3.91 0.87 -3.28
N GLY A 90 3.04 1.73 -2.76
CA GLY A 90 2.55 1.66 -1.38
C GLY A 90 1.03 1.54 -1.29
N PHE A 91 0.55 1.33 -0.08
CA PHE A 91 -0.88 1.30 0.26
C PHE A 91 -1.21 2.48 1.16
N ASP A 92 -2.45 2.91 1.08
CA ASP A 92 -3.06 4.02 1.83
C ASP A 92 -2.52 5.43 1.53
N ILE A 93 -3.45 6.38 1.64
CA ILE A 93 -3.24 7.81 1.38
C ILE A 93 -3.01 8.61 2.67
N ASN A 94 -2.25 8.06 3.62
CA ASN A 94 -1.82 8.86 4.77
C ASN A 94 -0.88 10.00 4.33
N THR A 95 -0.79 11.05 5.14
CA THR A 95 -0.04 12.27 4.82
C THR A 95 1.41 12.01 4.42
N ARG A 96 2.09 11.06 5.06
CA ARG A 96 3.51 10.75 4.75
C ARG A 96 3.65 10.09 3.39
N ASN A 97 2.78 9.15 3.06
CA ASN A 97 2.76 8.49 1.75
C ASN A 97 2.42 9.49 0.64
N VAL A 98 1.43 10.38 0.87
CA VAL A 98 1.06 11.43 -0.10
C VAL A 98 2.21 12.40 -0.35
N ASN A 99 2.91 12.84 0.69
CA ASN A 99 4.07 13.71 0.53
C ASN A 99 5.18 13.01 -0.26
N ALA A 100 5.46 11.74 0.05
CA ALA A 100 6.47 10.95 -0.67
C ALA A 100 6.08 10.71 -2.15
N LEU A 101 4.79 10.55 -2.45
CA LEU A 101 4.27 10.47 -3.82
C LEU A 101 4.51 11.80 -4.56
N LYS A 102 4.18 12.94 -3.96
CA LYS A 102 4.41 14.27 -4.54
C LYS A 102 5.88 14.58 -4.77
N GLU A 103 6.75 14.09 -3.91
CA GLU A 103 8.20 14.22 -4.03
C GLU A 103 8.83 13.21 -5.01
N GLY A 104 8.06 12.26 -5.54
CA GLY A 104 8.49 11.26 -6.51
C GLY A 104 9.26 10.07 -5.94
N TYR A 105 9.26 9.86 -4.61
CA TYR A 105 9.85 8.69 -3.95
C TYR A 105 8.87 7.51 -3.83
N ILE A 106 7.58 7.76 -3.92
CA ILE A 106 6.55 6.75 -4.18
C ILE A 106 6.02 6.99 -5.60
N SER A 107 5.85 5.94 -6.38
CA SER A 107 5.35 6.03 -7.75
C SER A 107 3.83 5.93 -7.82
N HIS A 108 3.25 5.06 -7.00
CA HIS A 108 1.82 4.77 -6.97
C HIS A 108 1.39 4.47 -5.54
N LEU A 109 0.17 4.90 -5.19
CA LEU A 109 -0.50 4.47 -3.97
C LEU A 109 -1.78 3.72 -4.32
N ILE A 110 -2.05 2.65 -3.61
CA ILE A 110 -3.32 1.93 -3.69
C ILE A 110 -4.20 2.42 -2.55
N ALA A 111 -5.35 2.99 -2.88
CA ALA A 111 -6.32 3.53 -1.94
C ALA A 111 -7.56 2.65 -1.86
N GLU A 112 -8.01 2.33 -0.65
CA GLU A 112 -9.09 1.37 -0.38
C GLU A 112 -10.42 2.04 -0.01
N ARG A 113 -10.53 3.36 -0.11
CA ARG A 113 -11.75 4.16 0.20
C ARG A 113 -12.36 3.84 1.56
N PRO A 114 -11.66 4.05 2.69
CA PRO A 114 -12.14 3.65 4.01
C PRO A 114 -13.48 4.30 4.42
N GLU A 115 -13.74 5.54 3.96
CA GLU A 115 -15.00 6.24 4.19
C GLU A 115 -16.17 5.52 3.52
N TYR A 116 -15.97 5.05 2.28
CA TYR A 116 -16.98 4.29 1.55
C TYR A 116 -17.21 2.91 2.19
N GLN A 117 -16.17 2.25 2.67
CA GLN A 117 -16.31 0.99 3.41
C GLN A 117 -17.14 1.18 4.69
N GLY A 118 -16.84 2.24 5.47
CA GLY A 118 -17.62 2.60 6.66
C GLY A 118 -19.09 2.88 6.32
N TYR A 119 -19.36 3.67 5.28
CA TYR A 119 -20.72 3.94 4.81
C TYR A 119 -21.45 2.64 4.44
N MET A 120 -20.84 1.78 3.63
CA MET A 120 -21.47 0.51 3.20
C MET A 120 -21.75 -0.42 4.38
N ALA A 121 -20.84 -0.48 5.37
CA ALA A 121 -21.04 -1.29 6.57
C ALA A 121 -22.27 -0.80 7.38
N ILE A 122 -22.37 0.50 7.65
CA ILE A 122 -23.52 1.07 8.37
C ILE A 122 -24.82 0.89 7.58
N LYS A 123 -24.78 1.13 6.26
CA LYS A 123 -25.95 0.91 5.39
C LYS A 123 -26.45 -0.53 5.47
N ALA A 124 -25.55 -1.51 5.38
CA ALA A 124 -25.92 -2.93 5.47
C ALA A 124 -26.57 -3.28 6.82
N ILE A 125 -26.04 -2.72 7.94
CA ILE A 125 -26.65 -2.89 9.27
C ILE A 125 -28.05 -2.30 9.33
N LEU A 126 -28.25 -1.09 8.83
CA LEU A 126 -29.55 -0.43 8.82
C LEU A 126 -30.58 -1.17 7.95
N GLU A 127 -30.16 -1.61 6.75
CA GLU A 127 -31.04 -2.40 5.88
C GLU A 127 -31.46 -3.72 6.55
N TYR A 128 -30.56 -4.36 7.28
CA TYR A 128 -30.89 -5.56 8.03
C TYR A 128 -31.87 -5.28 9.17
N LEU A 129 -31.63 -4.25 9.99
CA LEU A 129 -32.46 -3.93 11.16
C LEU A 129 -33.84 -3.42 10.77
N ILE A 130 -33.97 -2.62 9.72
CA ILE A 130 -35.22 -1.98 9.34
C ILE A 130 -36.06 -2.87 8.39
N TYR A 131 -35.36 -3.48 7.41
CA TYR A 131 -36.03 -4.22 6.34
C TYR A 131 -35.81 -5.73 6.38
N ASN A 132 -35.12 -6.24 7.42
CA ASN A 132 -34.72 -7.65 7.53
C ASN A 132 -33.98 -8.19 6.29
N LYS A 133 -33.29 -7.31 5.57
CA LYS A 133 -32.51 -7.66 4.37
C LYS A 133 -31.15 -8.19 4.80
N LYS A 134 -30.90 -9.50 4.61
CA LYS A 134 -29.59 -10.08 4.89
C LYS A 134 -28.51 -9.43 4.03
N PRO A 135 -27.40 -8.98 4.64
CA PRO A 135 -26.25 -8.49 3.88
C PRO A 135 -25.59 -9.63 3.11
N GLU A 136 -24.94 -9.29 2.01
CA GLU A 136 -24.05 -10.23 1.31
C GLU A 136 -22.88 -10.62 2.22
N VAL A 137 -22.41 -11.85 2.09
CA VAL A 137 -21.25 -12.36 2.89
C VAL A 137 -19.98 -11.60 2.55
N TYR A 138 -19.83 -11.22 1.28
CA TYR A 138 -18.69 -10.47 0.76
C TYR A 138 -19.17 -9.22 0.05
N ASN A 139 -18.71 -8.05 0.52
CA ASN A 139 -18.98 -6.77 -0.10
C ASN A 139 -17.64 -6.18 -0.58
N TYR A 140 -17.35 -6.30 -1.86
CA TYR A 140 -16.14 -5.75 -2.45
C TYR A 140 -16.32 -4.25 -2.72
N THR A 141 -15.36 -3.47 -2.28
CA THR A 141 -15.27 -2.04 -2.58
C THR A 141 -14.23 -1.79 -3.68
N PRO A 142 -14.44 -0.78 -4.54
CA PRO A 142 -13.42 -0.40 -5.51
C PRO A 142 -12.13 0.02 -4.82
N ILE A 143 -11.01 -0.25 -5.48
CA ILE A 143 -9.71 0.30 -5.13
C ILE A 143 -9.31 1.33 -6.18
N ASP A 144 -8.57 2.36 -5.78
CA ASP A 144 -8.04 3.38 -6.69
C ASP A 144 -6.52 3.30 -6.75
N ILE A 145 -5.97 3.52 -7.94
CA ILE A 145 -4.53 3.69 -8.14
C ILE A 145 -4.27 5.19 -8.25
N ILE A 146 -3.57 5.72 -7.26
CA ILE A 146 -3.28 7.15 -7.14
C ILE A 146 -1.85 7.42 -7.61
N ILE A 147 -1.72 8.40 -8.48
CA ILE A 147 -0.46 8.92 -8.99
C ILE A 147 -0.31 10.39 -8.61
N ASN A 148 0.88 10.95 -8.80
CA ASN A 148 1.16 12.35 -8.46
C ASN A 148 0.17 13.33 -9.10
N GLU A 149 -0.22 13.09 -10.36
CA GLU A 149 -1.12 13.95 -11.12
C GLU A 149 -2.56 13.95 -10.63
N THR A 150 -2.97 12.91 -9.90
CA THR A 150 -4.36 12.73 -9.42
C THR A 150 -4.53 12.90 -7.91
N VAL A 151 -3.44 12.90 -7.15
CA VAL A 151 -3.49 12.85 -5.68
C VAL A 151 -4.19 14.06 -5.06
N ASP A 152 -4.03 15.25 -5.63
CA ASP A 152 -4.68 16.47 -5.12
C ASP A 152 -6.21 16.39 -5.28
N PHE A 153 -6.71 15.88 -6.40
CA PHE A 153 -8.14 15.64 -6.58
C PHE A 153 -8.67 14.64 -5.56
N TYR A 154 -7.92 13.58 -5.31
CA TYR A 154 -8.32 12.55 -4.37
C TYR A 154 -8.34 13.02 -2.92
N THR A 155 -7.40 13.88 -2.51
CA THR A 155 -7.28 14.38 -1.13
C THR A 155 -8.17 15.59 -0.86
N THR A 156 -8.55 16.38 -1.88
CA THR A 156 -9.37 17.59 -1.74
C THR A 156 -10.85 17.33 -2.00
N THR A 157 -11.19 16.26 -2.71
CA THR A 157 -12.59 15.92 -2.96
C THR A 157 -13.18 15.32 -1.69
N ASN A 158 -13.92 16.11 -0.92
CA ASN A 158 -14.89 15.56 0.01
C ASN A 158 -15.87 14.75 -0.85
N PHE A 159 -15.79 13.42 -0.78
CA PHE A 159 -16.76 12.55 -1.44
C PHE A 159 -18.12 12.83 -0.80
N ALA A 160 -18.84 13.80 -1.33
CA ALA A 160 -20.27 13.88 -1.11
C ALA A 160 -20.84 12.64 -1.78
N PHE A 161 -21.18 11.65 -0.97
CA PHE A 161 -21.95 10.52 -1.46
C PHE A 161 -23.24 11.11 -2.04
N ALA A 162 -23.41 11.07 -3.35
CA ALA A 162 -24.71 11.30 -3.96
C ALA A 162 -25.62 10.18 -3.44
N LEU A 163 -26.54 10.55 -2.56
CA LEU A 163 -27.60 9.70 -2.02
C LEU A 163 -28.63 9.41 -3.13
#